data_3ed02a3d17ed493aefca620834e565af
#
_entry.id   3ed02a3d17ed493aefca620834e565af
#
_cell.length_a   1.000
_cell.length_b   1.000
_cell.length_c   1.000
_cell.angle_alpha   90.00
_cell.angle_beta   90.00
_cell.angle_gamma   90.00
#
_symmetry.space_group_name_H-M   'P 1'
#
loop_
_entity.id
_entity.type
_entity.pdbx_description
1 polymer ?
#
loop_
_entity_poly.entity_id
_entity_poly.type
_entity_poly.pdbx_seq_one_letter_code
_entity_poly.pdbx_strand_id
1 'polypeptide(L)'
;MRARPSVLFVHYTFPGVVGGVETVIKHHAAGLRDRASVWLLAGRGRTGMTGVERIRIPLVDSLHPAVVRISRELAEGRVPPAFAEVREELVVALLPHLRSADRVVLHNVATVGLNLPLVAALHQVAARLPSGRLIVWIHDLAAEDARHAALLHPGEPWALLSRPLPGARYVAVSGERQEQAARLLGIAPDSIRVVPNGVDLGGMLRLSHHGLALVERLGLDAADPLLLLPARLIRRKRVELAIAAAGSLRRRGRRARLLVTGGPDPHDPDANAYLAELRALVAEAGDHDVLLFDAIGRSADDGLVADLYALADAMVLPSSSEGFGLPIVEAAVNRLPIVCSDLAVFRSLAGPAATYVPVEADGEAYADAIEEALATSPASGLAGRVRREFDWRRIIAEQVVPTILG
;
A
#
# COMPACT_ATOMS: atom_id res chain seq x y z
N MET A 1 3.18 22.49 25.26
CA MET A 1 3.15 21.45 24.21
C MET A 1 2.34 20.27 24.74
N ARG A 2 1.30 19.80 24.05
CA ARG A 2 0.62 18.54 24.43
C ARG A 2 1.63 17.41 24.26
N ALA A 3 1.71 16.52 25.25
CA ALA A 3 2.55 15.32 25.14
C ALA A 3 2.12 14.52 23.91
N ARG A 4 3.09 13.90 23.20
CA ARG A 4 2.77 13.01 22.06
C ARG A 4 1.93 11.84 22.57
N PRO A 5 0.85 11.45 21.88
CA PRO A 5 0.07 10.29 22.28
C PRO A 5 0.95 9.02 22.20
N SER A 6 0.66 8.07 23.08
CA SER A 6 1.35 6.79 23.15
C SER A 6 0.51 5.70 22.48
N VAL A 7 1.13 4.90 21.62
CA VAL A 7 0.51 3.77 20.90
C VAL A 7 1.26 2.48 21.19
N LEU A 8 0.55 1.49 21.71
CA LEU A 8 1.09 0.16 21.99
C LEU A 8 0.52 -0.86 21.00
N PHE A 9 1.37 -1.47 20.20
CA PHE A 9 1.02 -2.62 19.36
C PHE A 9 1.28 -3.92 20.11
N VAL A 10 0.32 -4.83 20.09
CA VAL A 10 0.41 -6.16 20.73
C VAL A 10 0.27 -7.26 19.69
N HIS A 11 1.26 -8.16 19.64
CA HIS A 11 1.24 -9.34 18.78
C HIS A 11 2.05 -10.47 19.42
N TYR A 12 1.96 -11.68 18.89
CA TYR A 12 2.70 -12.87 19.40
C TYR A 12 4.22 -12.69 19.26
N THR A 13 4.65 -12.07 18.15
CA THR A 13 6.05 -11.91 17.77
C THR A 13 6.38 -10.48 17.37
N PHE A 14 7.65 -10.07 17.54
CA PHE A 14 8.16 -8.80 17.02
C PHE A 14 8.34 -8.83 15.48
N PRO A 15 8.29 -7.67 14.80
CA PRO A 15 8.47 -7.54 13.33
C PRO A 15 9.82 -7.98 12.75
N GLY A 16 10.67 -8.67 13.48
CA GLY A 16 11.87 -9.35 12.98
C GLY A 16 11.64 -10.81 12.64
N VAL A 17 10.47 -11.36 12.98
CA VAL A 17 10.00 -12.66 12.52
C VAL A 17 9.33 -12.47 11.16
N VAL A 18 9.57 -13.38 10.22
CA VAL A 18 8.97 -13.31 8.88
C VAL A 18 7.49 -13.72 8.98
N GLY A 19 6.59 -12.80 8.64
CA GLY A 19 5.14 -13.04 8.64
C GLY A 19 4.39 -11.82 8.08
N GLY A 20 3.17 -12.06 7.59
CA GLY A 20 2.34 -11.01 7.00
C GLY A 20 1.93 -9.95 8.03
N VAL A 21 1.48 -10.38 9.19
CA VAL A 21 1.03 -9.47 10.28
C VAL A 21 2.20 -8.66 10.84
N GLU A 22 3.37 -9.28 11.01
CA GLU A 22 4.59 -8.62 11.46
C GLU A 22 5.03 -7.53 10.48
N THR A 23 4.87 -7.78 9.16
CA THR A 23 5.12 -6.78 8.12
C THR A 23 4.16 -5.59 8.25
N VAL A 24 2.87 -5.84 8.47
CA VAL A 24 1.87 -4.78 8.70
C VAL A 24 2.22 -3.96 9.94
N ILE A 25 2.52 -4.61 11.07
CA ILE A 25 2.92 -3.93 12.31
C ILE A 25 4.16 -3.07 12.09
N LYS A 26 5.15 -3.56 11.32
CA LYS A 26 6.34 -2.80 10.96
C LYS A 26 5.99 -1.50 10.25
N HIS A 27 5.11 -1.54 9.24
CA HIS A 27 4.69 -0.35 8.49
C HIS A 27 3.86 0.60 9.35
N HIS A 28 2.92 0.09 10.14
CA HIS A 28 2.11 0.91 11.07
C HIS A 28 2.99 1.63 12.09
N ALA A 29 3.90 0.90 12.74
CA ALA A 29 4.81 1.47 13.73
C ALA A 29 5.75 2.52 13.12
N ALA A 30 6.31 2.25 11.92
CA ALA A 30 7.15 3.20 11.20
C ALA A 30 6.40 4.47 10.83
N GLY A 31 5.16 4.36 10.36
CA GLY A 31 4.35 5.50 9.95
C GLY A 31 3.81 6.36 11.10
N LEU A 32 3.76 5.81 12.31
CA LEU A 32 3.29 6.53 13.51
C LEU A 32 4.41 7.17 14.33
N ARG A 33 5.66 6.74 14.22
CA ARG A 33 6.79 7.14 15.10
C ARG A 33 7.05 8.66 15.15
N ASP A 34 6.71 9.38 14.08
CA ASP A 34 6.89 10.84 14.02
C ASP A 34 5.72 11.60 14.66
N ARG A 35 4.58 10.91 14.90
CA ARG A 35 3.32 11.48 15.43
C ARG A 35 2.98 10.99 16.83
N ALA A 36 3.52 9.85 17.25
CA ALA A 36 3.24 9.20 18.53
C ALA A 36 4.50 8.56 19.12
N SER A 37 4.50 8.32 20.43
CA SER A 37 5.45 7.43 21.09
C SER A 37 4.97 5.99 20.84
N VAL A 38 5.76 5.20 20.09
CA VAL A 38 5.35 3.86 19.64
C VAL A 38 6.05 2.78 20.45
N TRP A 39 5.26 1.83 20.94
CA TRP A 39 5.68 0.68 21.72
C TRP A 39 5.23 -0.61 21.02
N LEU A 40 6.07 -1.64 21.06
CA LEU A 40 5.75 -2.98 20.61
C LEU A 40 5.79 -3.94 21.81
N LEU A 41 4.72 -4.69 22.03
CA LEU A 41 4.65 -5.75 23.03
C LEU A 41 4.49 -7.08 22.32
N ALA A 42 5.42 -8.01 22.60
CA ALA A 42 5.39 -9.36 22.04
C ALA A 42 6.10 -10.36 22.94
N GLY A 43 5.88 -11.65 22.66
CA GLY A 43 6.52 -12.74 23.43
C GLY A 43 7.89 -13.15 22.90
N ARG A 44 8.09 -13.12 21.57
CA ARG A 44 9.28 -13.66 20.91
C ARG A 44 9.76 -12.79 19.74
N GLY A 45 11.00 -13.02 19.33
CA GLY A 45 11.62 -12.34 18.19
C GLY A 45 12.44 -11.12 18.60
N ARG A 46 12.82 -10.34 17.60
CA ARG A 46 13.57 -9.08 17.73
C ARG A 46 13.02 -8.07 16.73
N THR A 47 13.30 -6.82 16.92
CA THR A 47 13.08 -5.78 15.90
C THR A 47 14.24 -4.81 15.93
N GLY A 48 14.72 -4.43 14.75
CA GLY A 48 15.76 -3.39 14.57
C GLY A 48 15.16 -2.00 14.32
N MET A 49 13.86 -1.79 14.56
CA MET A 49 13.19 -0.51 14.29
C MET A 49 13.72 0.58 15.22
N THR A 50 14.25 1.66 14.65
CA THR A 50 14.72 2.84 15.37
C THR A 50 13.52 3.68 15.83
N GLY A 51 13.60 4.23 17.06
CA GLY A 51 12.54 5.09 17.62
C GLY A 51 11.27 4.34 18.04
N VAL A 52 11.34 3.01 18.22
CA VAL A 52 10.25 2.17 18.70
C VAL A 52 10.71 1.39 19.92
N GLU A 53 10.00 1.53 21.02
CA GLU A 53 10.30 0.84 22.27
C GLU A 53 9.71 -0.58 22.31
N ARG A 54 10.28 -1.47 23.13
CA ARG A 54 9.94 -2.88 23.16
C ARG A 54 9.62 -3.36 24.57
N ILE A 55 8.52 -4.08 24.69
CA ILE A 55 8.09 -4.76 25.90
C ILE A 55 8.02 -6.25 25.57
N ARG A 56 8.78 -7.08 26.30
CA ARG A 56 8.78 -8.53 26.10
C ARG A 56 8.07 -9.22 27.25
N ILE A 57 6.95 -9.88 26.93
CA ILE A 57 6.22 -10.76 27.85
C ILE A 57 6.21 -12.15 27.21
N PRO A 58 7.07 -13.09 27.66
CA PRO A 58 7.24 -14.39 26.99
C PRO A 58 5.95 -15.17 26.81
N LEU A 59 5.01 -15.12 27.75
CA LEU A 59 3.72 -15.80 27.70
C LEU A 59 2.77 -15.30 26.60
N VAL A 60 3.06 -14.16 25.98
CA VAL A 60 2.30 -13.67 24.79
C VAL A 60 2.62 -14.51 23.56
N ASP A 61 3.81 -15.13 23.49
CA ASP A 61 4.18 -16.01 22.37
C ASP A 61 3.29 -17.25 22.32
N SER A 62 2.65 -17.51 21.19
CA SER A 62 1.86 -18.74 20.95
C SER A 62 2.70 -20.02 21.00
N LEU A 63 4.02 -19.91 20.83
CA LEU A 63 4.97 -21.03 20.92
C LEU A 63 5.67 -21.13 22.28
N HIS A 64 5.25 -20.34 23.28
CA HIS A 64 5.78 -20.51 24.64
C HIS A 64 5.45 -21.91 25.17
N PRO A 65 6.40 -22.65 25.82
CA PRO A 65 6.18 -24.05 26.24
C PRO A 65 4.92 -24.29 27.09
N ALA A 66 4.60 -23.35 27.99
CA ALA A 66 3.37 -23.44 28.78
C ALA A 66 2.11 -23.29 27.91
N VAL A 67 2.11 -22.33 26.96
CA VAL A 67 0.99 -22.13 26.03
C VAL A 67 0.80 -23.33 25.12
N VAL A 68 1.88 -23.89 24.57
CA VAL A 68 1.82 -25.09 23.70
C VAL A 68 1.24 -26.30 24.45
N ARG A 69 1.63 -26.52 25.72
CA ARG A 69 1.04 -27.60 26.51
C ARG A 69 -0.46 -27.42 26.71
N ILE A 70 -0.89 -26.22 27.10
CA ILE A 70 -2.30 -25.89 27.26
C ILE A 70 -3.05 -26.04 25.91
N SER A 71 -2.51 -25.55 24.80
CA SER A 71 -3.15 -25.64 23.48
C SER A 71 -3.36 -27.07 23.00
N ARG A 72 -2.49 -28.03 23.38
CA ARG A 72 -2.69 -29.47 23.08
C ARG A 72 -3.91 -30.04 23.79
N GLU A 73 -4.10 -29.74 25.06
CA GLU A 73 -5.27 -30.21 25.81
C GLU A 73 -6.56 -29.51 25.34
N LEU A 74 -6.47 -28.21 25.02
CA LEU A 74 -7.58 -27.50 24.45
C LEU A 74 -8.01 -28.06 23.09
N ALA A 75 -7.07 -28.49 22.25
CA ALA A 75 -7.37 -29.13 20.95
C ALA A 75 -8.17 -30.45 21.13
N GLU A 76 -8.09 -31.09 22.30
CA GLU A 76 -8.87 -32.29 22.67
C GLU A 76 -10.16 -31.95 23.45
N GLY A 77 -10.52 -30.65 23.53
CA GLY A 77 -11.72 -30.18 24.25
C GLY A 77 -11.58 -30.12 25.76
N ARG A 78 -10.38 -30.29 26.32
CA ARG A 78 -10.12 -30.24 27.78
C ARG A 78 -9.50 -28.88 28.16
N VAL A 79 -9.98 -28.28 29.24
CA VAL A 79 -9.41 -27.08 29.83
C VAL A 79 -8.54 -27.44 31.03
N PRO A 80 -7.20 -27.43 30.92
CA PRO A 80 -6.33 -27.79 32.03
C PRO A 80 -6.29 -26.72 33.14
N PRO A 81 -6.00 -27.06 34.40
CA PRO A 81 -5.84 -26.09 35.49
C PRO A 81 -4.82 -24.98 35.18
N ALA A 82 -3.72 -25.32 34.52
CA ALA A 82 -2.68 -24.39 34.07
C ALA A 82 -3.22 -23.26 33.18
N PHE A 83 -4.38 -23.43 32.54
CA PHE A 83 -5.04 -22.38 31.77
C PHE A 83 -5.34 -21.12 32.62
N ALA A 84 -5.94 -21.34 33.79
CA ALA A 84 -6.28 -20.24 34.69
C ALA A 84 -5.03 -19.53 35.24
N GLU A 85 -3.99 -20.31 35.60
CA GLU A 85 -2.73 -19.77 36.10
C GLU A 85 -2.05 -18.87 35.06
N VAL A 86 -1.88 -19.37 33.83
CA VAL A 86 -1.26 -18.59 32.74
C VAL A 86 -2.11 -17.36 32.35
N ARG A 87 -3.44 -17.48 32.37
CA ARG A 87 -4.33 -16.33 32.17
C ARG A 87 -4.10 -15.24 33.22
N GLU A 88 -4.07 -15.57 34.51
CA GLU A 88 -3.87 -14.59 35.58
C GLU A 88 -2.48 -13.96 35.52
N GLU A 89 -1.44 -14.74 35.21
CA GLU A 89 -0.08 -14.20 35.00
C GLU A 89 -0.07 -13.20 33.82
N LEU A 90 -0.74 -13.52 32.71
CA LEU A 90 -0.89 -12.61 31.57
C LEU A 90 -1.68 -11.34 31.95
N VAL A 91 -2.74 -11.42 32.73
CA VAL A 91 -3.50 -10.25 33.23
C VAL A 91 -2.60 -9.31 34.02
N VAL A 92 -1.83 -9.86 34.97
CA VAL A 92 -0.90 -9.09 35.81
C VAL A 92 0.17 -8.42 34.96
N ALA A 93 0.75 -9.17 33.99
CA ALA A 93 1.83 -8.66 33.15
C ALA A 93 1.34 -7.60 32.12
N LEU A 94 0.14 -7.78 31.55
CA LEU A 94 -0.37 -6.88 30.49
C LEU A 94 -0.97 -5.58 31.02
N LEU A 95 -1.73 -5.65 32.13
CA LEU A 95 -2.56 -4.55 32.61
C LEU A 95 -1.81 -3.23 32.79
N PRO A 96 -0.59 -3.16 33.37
CA PRO A 96 0.16 -1.92 33.53
C PRO A 96 0.46 -1.25 32.18
N HIS A 97 0.89 -2.03 31.20
CA HIS A 97 1.27 -1.53 29.87
C HIS A 97 0.04 -1.05 29.07
N LEU A 98 -1.06 -1.82 29.12
CA LEU A 98 -2.28 -1.45 28.39
C LEU A 98 -2.98 -0.24 29.01
N ARG A 99 -2.79 -0.01 30.32
CA ARG A 99 -3.30 1.19 31.02
C ARG A 99 -2.47 2.44 30.73
N SER A 100 -1.16 2.30 30.57
CA SER A 100 -0.27 3.46 30.34
C SER A 100 -0.35 4.00 28.92
N ALA A 101 -0.72 3.20 27.92
CA ALA A 101 -0.83 3.64 26.54
C ALA A 101 -2.17 4.33 26.27
N ASP A 102 -2.15 5.43 25.49
CA ASP A 102 -3.37 6.13 25.06
C ASP A 102 -4.19 5.30 24.08
N ARG A 103 -3.52 4.52 23.23
CA ARG A 103 -4.11 3.57 22.28
C ARG A 103 -3.37 2.24 22.32
N VAL A 104 -4.10 1.15 22.27
CA VAL A 104 -3.58 -0.22 22.20
C VAL A 104 -4.15 -0.90 20.97
N VAL A 105 -3.29 -1.35 20.07
CA VAL A 105 -3.69 -2.04 18.84
C VAL A 105 -3.34 -3.53 18.95
N LEU A 106 -4.36 -4.36 18.95
CA LEU A 106 -4.24 -5.82 19.06
C LEU A 106 -4.28 -6.45 17.66
N HIS A 107 -3.16 -6.89 17.15
CA HIS A 107 -3.09 -7.55 15.84
C HIS A 107 -3.28 -9.07 15.98
N ASN A 108 -4.39 -9.60 15.49
CA ASN A 108 -4.77 -11.03 15.48
C ASN A 108 -4.85 -11.73 16.85
N VAL A 109 -4.32 -11.18 17.91
CA VAL A 109 -4.21 -11.87 19.21
C VAL A 109 -5.55 -12.14 19.88
N ALA A 110 -6.61 -11.47 19.47
CA ALA A 110 -7.96 -11.66 20.01
C ALA A 110 -8.87 -12.53 19.13
N THR A 111 -8.46 -12.91 17.92
CA THR A 111 -9.36 -13.47 16.89
C THR A 111 -8.92 -14.82 16.32
N VAL A 112 -7.66 -15.22 16.49
CA VAL A 112 -7.12 -16.45 15.87
C VAL A 112 -7.03 -17.63 16.83
N GLY A 113 -6.99 -17.39 18.15
CA GLY A 113 -6.99 -18.46 19.14
C GLY A 113 -5.67 -19.23 19.31
N LEU A 114 -4.57 -18.76 18.74
CA LEU A 114 -3.24 -19.41 18.88
C LEU A 114 -2.73 -19.40 20.34
N ASN A 115 -3.30 -18.55 21.19
CA ASN A 115 -3.02 -18.44 22.61
C ASN A 115 -4.32 -18.07 23.34
N LEU A 116 -5.17 -19.08 23.60
CA LEU A 116 -6.46 -18.86 24.26
C LEU A 116 -6.34 -18.29 25.69
N PRO A 117 -5.33 -18.65 26.53
CA PRO A 117 -5.07 -17.93 27.77
C PRO A 117 -4.88 -16.42 27.59
N LEU A 118 -4.19 -15.98 26.50
CA LEU A 118 -4.03 -14.57 26.17
C LEU A 118 -5.38 -13.92 25.79
N VAL A 119 -6.21 -14.61 24.99
CA VAL A 119 -7.55 -14.13 24.65
C VAL A 119 -8.38 -13.90 25.90
N ALA A 120 -8.38 -14.87 26.82
CA ALA A 120 -9.10 -14.78 28.09
C ALA A 120 -8.57 -13.64 28.99
N ALA A 121 -7.24 -13.47 29.05
CA ALA A 121 -6.62 -12.34 29.76
C ALA A 121 -7.01 -10.98 29.16
N LEU A 122 -7.04 -10.87 27.82
CA LEU A 122 -7.46 -9.64 27.13
C LEU A 122 -8.91 -9.28 27.43
N HIS A 123 -9.84 -10.24 27.55
CA HIS A 123 -11.23 -9.98 27.98
C HIS A 123 -11.29 -9.39 29.39
N GLN A 124 -10.51 -9.93 30.33
CA GLN A 124 -10.46 -9.41 31.69
C GLN A 124 -9.82 -8.02 31.78
N VAL A 125 -8.74 -7.78 31.02
CA VAL A 125 -8.05 -6.49 30.97
C VAL A 125 -8.94 -5.44 30.31
N ALA A 126 -9.59 -5.78 29.18
CA ALA A 126 -10.48 -4.88 28.45
C ALA A 126 -11.59 -4.28 29.34
N ALA A 127 -12.19 -5.11 30.19
CA ALA A 127 -13.22 -4.66 31.14
C ALA A 127 -12.73 -3.62 32.17
N ARG A 128 -11.41 -3.46 32.30
CA ARG A 128 -10.75 -2.50 33.24
C ARG A 128 -10.15 -1.28 32.54
N LEU A 129 -10.37 -1.13 31.23
CA LEU A 129 -9.85 -0.04 30.42
C LEU A 129 -10.96 0.91 29.97
N PRO A 130 -10.65 2.20 29.73
CA PRO A 130 -11.59 3.12 29.10
C PRO A 130 -12.05 2.63 27.72
N SER A 131 -13.33 2.87 27.40
CA SER A 131 -13.87 2.56 26.09
C SER A 131 -13.10 3.29 24.97
N GLY A 132 -12.91 2.62 23.83
CA GLY A 132 -12.19 3.13 22.65
C GLY A 132 -10.67 3.12 22.77
N ARG A 133 -10.09 2.71 23.91
CA ARG A 133 -8.63 2.57 24.05
C ARG A 133 -8.09 1.39 23.26
N LEU A 134 -8.81 0.26 23.28
CA LEU A 134 -8.45 -0.95 22.52
C LEU A 134 -8.94 -0.86 21.08
N ILE A 135 -8.09 -1.25 20.15
CA ILE A 135 -8.38 -1.39 18.73
C ILE A 135 -8.00 -2.82 18.34
N VAL A 136 -8.99 -3.64 18.00
CA VAL A 136 -8.76 -5.01 17.52
C VAL A 136 -8.61 -4.95 16.01
N TRP A 137 -7.39 -5.23 15.52
CA TRP A 137 -7.05 -5.22 14.10
C TRP A 137 -7.08 -6.65 13.56
N ILE A 138 -8.12 -6.96 12.81
CA ILE A 138 -8.46 -8.32 12.35
C ILE A 138 -7.83 -8.57 10.99
N HIS A 139 -6.86 -9.49 10.94
CA HIS A 139 -6.34 -10.07 9.70
C HIS A 139 -7.01 -11.40 9.41
N ASP A 140 -7.12 -12.26 10.44
CA ASP A 140 -7.68 -13.59 10.36
C ASP A 140 -8.66 -13.85 11.50
N LEU A 141 -9.57 -14.81 11.25
CA LEU A 141 -10.55 -15.32 12.21
C LEU A 141 -10.39 -16.83 12.31
N ALA A 142 -10.30 -17.37 13.53
CA ALA A 142 -10.15 -18.80 13.74
C ALA A 142 -11.30 -19.62 13.11
N ALA A 143 -12.51 -19.10 13.17
CA ALA A 143 -13.71 -19.78 12.62
C ALA A 143 -13.73 -19.87 11.08
N GLU A 144 -12.96 -19.02 10.39
CA GLU A 144 -12.91 -18.96 8.93
C GLU A 144 -11.70 -19.73 8.33
N ASP A 145 -10.80 -20.26 9.17
CA ASP A 145 -9.71 -21.15 8.74
C ASP A 145 -10.05 -22.59 9.18
N ALA A 146 -10.22 -23.50 8.24
CA ALA A 146 -10.63 -24.88 8.48
C ALA A 146 -9.74 -25.60 9.51
N ARG A 147 -8.42 -25.31 9.55
CA ARG A 147 -7.49 -25.91 10.50
C ARG A 147 -7.71 -25.41 11.92
N HIS A 148 -8.00 -24.11 12.09
CA HIS A 148 -8.27 -23.52 13.39
C HIS A 148 -9.70 -23.82 13.84
N ALA A 149 -10.67 -23.78 12.94
CA ALA A 149 -12.07 -24.10 13.22
C ALA A 149 -12.25 -25.52 13.76
N ALA A 150 -11.47 -26.49 13.26
CA ALA A 150 -11.47 -27.86 13.74
C ALA A 150 -10.99 -28.02 15.20
N LEU A 151 -10.33 -27.03 15.77
CA LEU A 151 -9.83 -27.01 17.14
C LEU A 151 -10.74 -26.22 18.10
N LEU A 152 -11.87 -25.69 17.59
CA LEU A 152 -12.84 -24.97 18.41
C LEU A 152 -13.85 -25.94 19.01
N HIS A 153 -14.06 -25.84 20.32
CA HIS A 153 -15.05 -26.66 21.05
C HIS A 153 -16.14 -25.75 21.66
N PRO A 154 -17.34 -26.28 21.94
CA PRO A 154 -18.41 -25.50 22.58
C PRO A 154 -18.01 -24.99 23.98
N GLY A 155 -18.44 -23.77 24.30
CA GLY A 155 -18.21 -23.18 25.62
C GLY A 155 -16.91 -22.40 25.74
N GLU A 156 -16.59 -21.97 26.95
CA GLU A 156 -15.31 -21.26 27.22
C GLU A 156 -14.15 -22.26 27.37
N PRO A 157 -12.94 -21.89 26.93
CA PRO A 157 -12.51 -20.55 26.49
C PRO A 157 -12.72 -20.26 25.00
N TRP A 158 -13.14 -21.20 24.18
CA TRP A 158 -13.27 -21.02 22.72
C TRP A 158 -14.33 -19.98 22.33
N ALA A 159 -15.45 -19.91 23.07
CA ALA A 159 -16.51 -18.93 22.86
C ALA A 159 -16.02 -17.47 23.01
N LEU A 160 -14.87 -17.22 23.64
CA LEU A 160 -14.28 -15.90 23.76
C LEU A 160 -13.83 -15.33 22.40
N LEU A 161 -13.52 -16.18 21.42
CA LEU A 161 -13.14 -15.75 20.06
C LEU A 161 -14.31 -15.17 19.26
N SER A 162 -15.55 -15.47 19.65
CA SER A 162 -16.77 -14.92 19.05
C SER A 162 -17.46 -13.87 19.93
N ARG A 163 -16.85 -13.50 21.06
CA ARG A 163 -17.39 -12.48 21.97
C ARG A 163 -16.62 -11.17 21.79
N PRO A 164 -17.29 -10.02 21.56
CA PRO A 164 -16.62 -8.74 21.49
C PRO A 164 -15.85 -8.41 22.79
N LEU A 165 -14.63 -7.88 22.63
CA LEU A 165 -13.89 -7.31 23.77
C LEU A 165 -14.60 -6.05 24.29
N PRO A 166 -14.82 -5.93 25.60
CA PRO A 166 -15.51 -4.77 26.19
C PRO A 166 -14.88 -3.44 25.78
N GLY A 167 -15.69 -2.52 25.20
CA GLY A 167 -15.27 -1.18 24.83
C GLY A 167 -14.24 -1.08 23.71
N ALA A 168 -13.94 -2.15 22.99
CA ALA A 168 -12.98 -2.15 21.89
C ALA A 168 -13.61 -1.59 20.61
N ARG A 169 -12.76 -0.96 19.78
CA ARG A 169 -13.05 -0.63 18.38
C ARG A 169 -12.49 -1.74 17.48
N TYR A 170 -13.09 -1.93 16.32
CA TYR A 170 -12.71 -3.00 15.41
C TYR A 170 -12.27 -2.46 14.05
N VAL A 171 -11.23 -3.07 13.50
CA VAL A 171 -10.70 -2.79 12.15
C VAL A 171 -10.48 -4.11 11.45
N ALA A 172 -10.96 -4.23 10.21
CA ALA A 172 -10.73 -5.38 9.34
C ALA A 172 -9.87 -4.98 8.14
N VAL A 173 -9.08 -5.93 7.59
CA VAL A 173 -8.19 -5.67 6.45
C VAL A 173 -8.89 -5.73 5.09
N SER A 174 -10.15 -6.14 5.04
CA SER A 174 -10.96 -6.18 3.82
C SER A 174 -12.46 -6.14 4.15
N GLY A 175 -13.31 -5.81 3.16
CA GLY A 175 -14.76 -5.88 3.29
C GLY A 175 -15.26 -7.30 3.59
N GLU A 176 -14.68 -8.32 2.97
CA GLU A 176 -15.00 -9.72 3.28
C GLU A 176 -14.70 -10.04 4.76
N ARG A 177 -13.53 -9.63 5.26
CA ARG A 177 -13.16 -9.86 6.67
C ARG A 177 -14.04 -9.05 7.63
N GLN A 178 -14.50 -7.87 7.23
CA GLN A 178 -15.48 -7.07 7.97
C GLN A 178 -16.80 -7.83 8.15
N GLU A 179 -17.35 -8.37 7.06
CA GLU A 179 -18.59 -9.13 7.07
C GLU A 179 -18.51 -10.41 7.92
N GLN A 180 -17.41 -11.14 7.77
CA GLN A 180 -17.15 -12.35 8.57
C GLN A 180 -17.04 -12.03 10.06
N ALA A 181 -16.29 -10.99 10.42
CA ALA A 181 -16.12 -10.55 11.80
C ALA A 181 -17.44 -10.04 12.39
N ALA A 182 -18.24 -9.29 11.62
CA ALA A 182 -19.54 -8.80 12.06
C ALA A 182 -20.49 -9.96 12.41
N ARG A 183 -20.56 -10.97 11.55
CA ARG A 183 -21.36 -12.19 11.81
C ARG A 183 -20.85 -12.95 13.05
N LEU A 184 -19.53 -13.17 13.14
CA LEU A 184 -18.92 -13.93 14.23
C LEU A 184 -19.11 -13.26 15.59
N LEU A 185 -18.91 -11.93 15.64
CA LEU A 185 -18.97 -11.14 16.87
C LEU A 185 -20.39 -10.66 17.23
N GLY A 186 -21.36 -10.79 16.32
CA GLY A 186 -22.73 -10.32 16.52
C GLY A 186 -22.83 -8.79 16.64
N ILE A 187 -21.97 -8.06 15.88
CA ILE A 187 -21.97 -6.59 15.85
C ILE A 187 -22.27 -6.07 14.44
N ALA A 188 -22.70 -4.80 14.33
CA ALA A 188 -23.02 -4.23 13.03
C ALA A 188 -21.76 -4.12 12.15
N PRO A 189 -21.81 -4.48 10.83
CA PRO A 189 -20.68 -4.34 9.93
C PRO A 189 -20.09 -2.93 9.91
N ASP A 190 -20.93 -1.90 9.89
CA ASP A 190 -20.52 -0.49 9.89
C ASP A 190 -19.77 -0.05 11.17
N SER A 191 -19.85 -0.84 12.24
CA SER A 191 -19.04 -0.61 13.45
C SER A 191 -17.60 -1.09 13.31
N ILE A 192 -17.28 -1.84 12.26
CA ILE A 192 -15.95 -2.34 11.94
C ILE A 192 -15.38 -1.53 10.77
N ARG A 193 -14.33 -0.76 11.01
CA ARG A 193 -13.68 0.01 9.95
C ARG A 193 -12.86 -0.90 9.04
N VAL A 194 -12.92 -0.69 7.72
CA VAL A 194 -12.02 -1.38 6.77
C VAL A 194 -10.79 -0.52 6.52
N VAL A 195 -9.61 -1.09 6.75
CA VAL A 195 -8.30 -0.51 6.42
C VAL A 195 -7.47 -1.59 5.74
N PRO A 196 -7.25 -1.51 4.43
CA PRO A 196 -6.54 -2.55 3.69
C PRO A 196 -5.06 -2.59 4.09
N ASN A 197 -4.43 -3.73 3.86
CA ASN A 197 -2.97 -3.82 3.89
C ASN A 197 -2.38 -3.17 2.65
N GLY A 198 -1.17 -2.63 2.77
CA GLY A 198 -0.46 -1.98 1.68
C GLY A 198 0.73 -2.78 1.17
N VAL A 199 1.41 -2.18 0.21
CA VAL A 199 2.69 -2.63 -0.35
C VAL A 199 3.71 -1.49 -0.31
N ASP A 200 4.96 -1.82 -0.09
CA ASP A 200 6.09 -0.89 -0.24
C ASP A 200 6.46 -0.80 -1.73
N LEU A 201 5.81 0.12 -2.44
CA LEU A 201 6.05 0.32 -3.88
C LEU A 201 7.50 0.67 -4.17
N GLY A 202 8.10 1.54 -3.35
CA GLY A 202 9.50 1.94 -3.52
C GLY A 202 10.44 0.76 -3.46
N GLY A 203 10.28 -0.09 -2.45
CA GLY A 203 11.07 -1.30 -2.29
C GLY A 203 10.80 -2.36 -3.35
N MET A 204 9.53 -2.56 -3.72
CA MET A 204 9.14 -3.55 -4.76
C MET A 204 9.62 -3.18 -6.14
N LEU A 205 9.49 -1.91 -6.55
CA LEU A 205 9.96 -1.38 -7.82
C LEU A 205 11.45 -1.01 -7.81
N ARG A 206 12.11 -1.09 -6.65
CA ARG A 206 13.51 -0.71 -6.43
C ARG A 206 13.80 0.73 -6.87
N LEU A 207 12.85 1.64 -6.61
CA LEU A 207 13.02 3.04 -6.99
C LEU A 207 14.21 3.66 -6.28
N SER A 208 14.94 4.51 -7.00
CA SER A 208 15.99 5.33 -6.41
C SER A 208 15.41 6.31 -5.38
N HIS A 209 16.28 6.86 -4.54
CA HIS A 209 15.86 7.91 -3.61
C HIS A 209 15.28 9.13 -4.33
N HIS A 210 15.84 9.48 -5.50
CA HIS A 210 15.34 10.57 -6.36
C HIS A 210 13.96 10.25 -6.94
N GLY A 211 13.74 9.00 -7.41
CA GLY A 211 12.44 8.56 -7.91
C GLY A 211 11.35 8.62 -6.83
N LEU A 212 11.65 8.15 -5.62
CA LEU A 212 10.73 8.25 -4.48
C LEU A 212 10.39 9.70 -4.12
N ALA A 213 11.40 10.56 -4.04
CA ALA A 213 11.19 11.99 -3.77
C ALA A 213 10.36 12.68 -4.87
N LEU A 214 10.54 12.26 -6.14
CA LEU A 214 9.76 12.76 -7.25
C LEU A 214 8.29 12.34 -7.15
N VAL A 215 8.02 11.07 -6.84
CA VAL A 215 6.66 10.56 -6.64
C VAL A 215 5.93 11.38 -5.57
N GLU A 216 6.58 11.62 -4.43
CA GLU A 216 6.00 12.41 -3.33
C GLU A 216 5.79 13.87 -3.72
N ARG A 217 6.81 14.51 -4.29
CA ARG A 217 6.77 15.92 -4.65
C ARG A 217 5.71 16.24 -5.70
N LEU A 218 5.55 15.37 -6.69
CA LEU A 218 4.63 15.56 -7.80
C LEU A 218 3.29 14.81 -7.62
N GLY A 219 3.12 13.99 -6.57
CA GLY A 219 1.89 13.23 -6.34
C GLY A 219 1.59 12.23 -7.46
N LEU A 220 2.63 11.58 -8.03
CA LEU A 220 2.48 10.68 -9.17
C LEU A 220 1.70 9.41 -8.85
N ASP A 221 1.64 9.04 -7.58
CA ASP A 221 0.86 7.92 -7.07
C ASP A 221 -0.64 8.06 -7.30
N ALA A 222 -1.15 9.30 -7.43
CA ALA A 222 -2.57 9.57 -7.67
C ALA A 222 -3.00 9.48 -9.15
N ALA A 223 -2.05 9.40 -10.10
CA ALA A 223 -2.35 9.40 -11.54
C ALA A 223 -3.14 8.17 -11.99
N ASP A 224 -4.03 8.36 -12.96
CA ASP A 224 -4.83 7.30 -13.59
C ASP A 224 -5.22 7.67 -15.03
N PRO A 225 -4.44 7.27 -16.05
CA PRO A 225 -3.11 6.65 -16.00
C PRO A 225 -1.97 7.63 -15.78
N LEU A 226 -0.79 7.11 -15.39
CA LEU A 226 0.50 7.79 -15.48
C LEU A 226 1.16 7.46 -16.82
N LEU A 227 1.23 8.45 -17.71
CA LEU A 227 1.79 8.33 -19.05
C LEU A 227 3.24 8.81 -19.08
N LEU A 228 4.09 8.11 -19.81
CA LEU A 228 5.49 8.45 -20.01
C LEU A 228 5.77 8.76 -21.49
N LEU A 229 6.35 9.92 -21.79
CA LEU A 229 6.95 10.25 -23.07
C LEU A 229 8.45 10.48 -22.86
N PRO A 230 9.29 9.47 -23.09
CA PRO A 230 10.72 9.54 -22.83
C PRO A 230 11.46 10.09 -24.04
N ALA A 231 11.26 11.37 -24.36
CA ALA A 231 11.80 11.99 -25.55
C ALA A 231 12.24 13.43 -25.30
N ARG A 232 13.25 13.89 -26.07
CA ARG A 232 13.61 15.32 -26.16
C ARG A 232 12.48 16.11 -26.77
N LEU A 233 12.38 17.41 -26.41
CA LEU A 233 11.44 18.33 -26.97
C LEU A 233 11.92 18.77 -28.34
N ILE A 234 11.60 17.99 -29.35
CA ILE A 234 11.85 18.27 -30.79
C ILE A 234 10.59 17.98 -31.58
N ARG A 235 10.33 18.80 -32.63
CA ARG A 235 9.05 18.76 -33.36
C ARG A 235 8.68 17.37 -33.90
N ARG A 236 9.66 16.58 -34.38
CA ARG A 236 9.39 15.23 -34.88
C ARG A 236 8.88 14.26 -33.80
N LYS A 237 9.01 14.59 -32.49
CA LYS A 237 8.47 13.81 -31.39
C LYS A 237 7.01 14.13 -31.08
N ARG A 238 6.49 15.25 -31.63
CA ARG A 238 5.08 15.63 -31.57
C ARG A 238 4.49 15.58 -30.16
N VAL A 239 5.21 16.21 -29.22
CA VAL A 239 4.85 16.22 -27.78
C VAL A 239 3.44 16.79 -27.58
N GLU A 240 3.02 17.75 -28.43
CA GLU A 240 1.68 18.33 -28.45
C GLU A 240 0.55 17.28 -28.58
N LEU A 241 0.78 16.18 -29.30
CA LEU A 241 -0.22 15.10 -29.40
C LEU A 241 -0.35 14.30 -28.12
N ALA A 242 0.74 14.05 -27.41
CA ALA A 242 0.69 13.39 -26.10
C ALA A 242 0.00 14.29 -25.06
N ILE A 243 0.22 15.60 -25.11
CA ILE A 243 -0.51 16.59 -24.29
C ILE A 243 -2.00 16.55 -24.61
N ALA A 244 -2.37 16.58 -25.90
CA ALA A 244 -3.76 16.50 -26.33
C ALA A 244 -4.43 15.18 -25.91
N ALA A 245 -3.73 14.04 -26.02
CA ALA A 245 -4.20 12.74 -25.57
C ALA A 245 -4.47 12.71 -24.06
N ALA A 246 -3.52 13.19 -23.24
CA ALA A 246 -3.71 13.30 -21.81
C ALA A 246 -4.89 14.21 -21.46
N GLY A 247 -5.06 15.32 -22.15
CA GLY A 247 -6.22 16.22 -22.03
C GLY A 247 -7.54 15.53 -22.37
N SER A 248 -7.57 14.70 -23.43
CA SER A 248 -8.74 13.92 -23.80
C SER A 248 -9.13 12.90 -22.72
N LEU A 249 -8.17 12.15 -22.20
CA LEU A 249 -8.41 11.19 -21.10
C LEU A 249 -9.01 11.90 -19.87
N ARG A 250 -8.55 13.13 -19.55
CA ARG A 250 -9.13 13.90 -18.45
C ARG A 250 -10.56 14.37 -18.73
N ARG A 251 -10.86 14.81 -19.95
CA ARG A 251 -12.26 15.12 -20.33
C ARG A 251 -13.19 13.90 -20.22
N ARG A 252 -12.64 12.69 -20.36
CA ARG A 252 -13.34 11.41 -20.14
C ARG A 252 -13.43 11.01 -18.65
N GLY A 253 -13.00 11.88 -17.72
CA GLY A 253 -13.08 11.65 -16.26
C GLY A 253 -11.89 10.88 -15.65
N ARG A 254 -10.82 10.59 -16.45
CA ARG A 254 -9.61 9.97 -15.93
C ARG A 254 -8.72 11.01 -15.24
N ARG A 255 -7.90 10.60 -14.31
CA ARG A 255 -6.87 11.45 -13.67
C ARG A 255 -5.52 11.27 -14.37
N ALA A 256 -5.52 11.38 -15.70
CA ALA A 256 -4.34 11.15 -16.53
C ALA A 256 -3.27 12.19 -16.27
N ARG A 257 -2.04 11.72 -16.03
CA ARG A 257 -0.83 12.56 -15.96
C ARG A 257 0.17 12.18 -17.02
N LEU A 258 0.84 13.17 -17.60
CA LEU A 258 1.87 12.96 -18.61
C LEU A 258 3.23 13.46 -18.10
N LEU A 259 4.22 12.56 -18.12
CA LEU A 259 5.63 12.90 -17.86
C LEU A 259 6.40 12.96 -19.17
N VAL A 260 7.06 14.08 -19.44
CA VAL A 260 7.96 14.28 -20.59
C VAL A 260 9.38 14.48 -20.05
N THR A 261 10.27 13.49 -20.26
CA THR A 261 11.57 13.45 -19.56
C THR A 261 12.67 14.26 -20.21
N GLY A 262 12.61 14.48 -21.53
CA GLY A 262 13.68 15.16 -22.26
C GLY A 262 13.49 16.66 -22.34
N GLY A 263 14.61 17.39 -22.24
CA GLY A 263 14.65 18.83 -22.44
C GLY A 263 14.71 19.25 -23.91
N PRO A 264 14.81 20.57 -24.19
CA PRO A 264 15.07 21.10 -25.52
C PRO A 264 16.34 20.52 -26.11
N ASP A 265 16.37 20.33 -27.43
CA ASP A 265 17.59 19.89 -28.11
C ASP A 265 18.61 21.02 -28.15
N PRO A 266 19.82 20.84 -27.60
CA PRO A 266 20.85 21.89 -27.60
C PRO A 266 21.39 22.21 -28.98
N HIS A 267 21.10 21.37 -29.98
CA HIS A 267 21.55 21.57 -31.39
C HIS A 267 20.44 22.11 -32.30
N ASP A 268 19.21 22.30 -31.77
CA ASP A 268 18.10 22.87 -32.52
C ASP A 268 17.93 24.36 -32.15
N PRO A 269 18.14 25.31 -33.10
CA PRO A 269 17.98 26.72 -32.82
C PRO A 269 16.53 27.10 -32.42
N ASP A 270 15.54 26.31 -32.85
CA ASP A 270 14.12 26.54 -32.58
C ASP A 270 13.62 25.82 -31.31
N ALA A 271 14.48 25.11 -30.62
CA ALA A 271 14.09 24.28 -29.46
C ALA A 271 13.39 25.09 -28.35
N ASN A 272 13.85 26.32 -28.08
CA ASN A 272 13.24 27.17 -27.06
C ASN A 272 11.88 27.73 -27.51
N ALA A 273 11.70 27.98 -28.81
CA ALA A 273 10.40 28.40 -29.36
C ALA A 273 9.38 27.24 -29.22
N TYR A 274 9.78 26.02 -29.58
CA TYR A 274 8.93 24.85 -29.40
C TYR A 274 8.58 24.58 -27.93
N LEU A 275 9.54 24.72 -27.01
CA LEU A 275 9.25 24.64 -25.59
C LEU A 275 8.22 25.67 -25.12
N ALA A 276 8.33 26.95 -25.65
CA ALA A 276 7.36 27.99 -25.31
C ALA A 276 5.96 27.68 -25.85
N GLU A 277 5.85 27.13 -27.06
CA GLU A 277 4.58 26.62 -27.59
C GLU A 277 3.96 25.51 -26.72
N LEU A 278 4.76 24.52 -26.31
CA LEU A 278 4.27 23.44 -25.45
C LEU A 278 3.81 23.96 -24.07
N ARG A 279 4.53 24.92 -23.48
CA ARG A 279 4.13 25.57 -22.23
C ARG A 279 2.84 26.38 -22.39
N ALA A 280 2.64 27.04 -23.51
CA ALA A 280 1.39 27.72 -23.80
C ALA A 280 0.21 26.74 -23.89
N LEU A 281 0.37 25.60 -24.58
CA LEU A 281 -0.64 24.54 -24.66
C LEU A 281 -1.00 24.01 -23.29
N VAL A 282 0.00 23.75 -22.43
CA VAL A 282 -0.21 23.31 -21.06
C VAL A 282 -0.96 24.37 -20.24
N ALA A 283 -0.60 25.64 -20.37
CA ALA A 283 -1.23 26.74 -19.64
C ALA A 283 -2.68 26.97 -20.08
N GLU A 284 -2.94 26.97 -21.41
CA GLU A 284 -4.30 27.10 -21.96
C GLU A 284 -5.24 25.98 -21.53
N ALA A 285 -4.71 24.78 -21.39
CA ALA A 285 -5.48 23.64 -20.86
C ALA A 285 -5.74 23.74 -19.35
N GLY A 286 -5.17 24.74 -18.64
CA GLY A 286 -5.20 24.83 -17.18
C GLY A 286 -4.55 23.61 -16.52
N ASP A 287 -3.54 23.06 -17.15
CA ASP A 287 -3.12 21.68 -16.96
C ASP A 287 -1.90 21.57 -16.06
N HIS A 288 -2.14 21.30 -14.79
CA HIS A 288 -1.10 20.96 -13.81
C HIS A 288 -0.65 19.50 -13.88
N ASP A 289 -1.26 18.69 -14.74
CA ASP A 289 -1.02 17.25 -14.86
C ASP A 289 -0.11 16.86 -16.03
N VAL A 290 0.34 17.85 -16.82
CA VAL A 290 1.42 17.70 -17.79
C VAL A 290 2.72 18.22 -17.19
N LEU A 291 3.64 17.29 -16.93
CA LEU A 291 4.91 17.55 -16.26
C LEU A 291 6.04 17.46 -17.28
N LEU A 292 6.49 18.64 -17.75
CA LEU A 292 7.64 18.74 -18.62
C LEU A 292 8.94 18.50 -17.83
N PHE A 293 10.04 18.29 -18.54
CA PHE A 293 11.35 17.91 -17.99
C PHE A 293 11.84 18.80 -16.83
N ASP A 294 11.51 20.08 -16.83
CA ASP A 294 11.89 21.04 -15.80
C ASP A 294 11.15 20.78 -14.46
N ALA A 295 9.93 20.27 -14.50
CA ALA A 295 9.21 19.81 -13.31
C ALA A 295 9.84 18.51 -12.73
N ILE A 296 10.45 17.67 -13.59
CA ILE A 296 11.10 16.43 -13.21
C ILE A 296 12.48 16.71 -12.59
N GLY A 297 13.16 17.77 -13.04
CA GLY A 297 14.50 18.19 -12.60
C GLY A 297 15.52 18.24 -13.73
N ARG A 298 16.55 19.07 -13.58
CA ARG A 298 17.51 19.41 -14.66
C ARG A 298 18.35 18.27 -15.22
N SER A 299 18.40 17.13 -14.58
CA SER A 299 19.06 15.92 -15.07
C SER A 299 18.26 14.71 -14.59
N ALA A 300 17.34 14.21 -15.43
CA ALA A 300 16.96 12.83 -15.32
C ALA A 300 18.24 12.03 -15.65
N ASP A 301 18.97 11.61 -14.62
CA ASP A 301 20.02 10.60 -14.79
C ASP A 301 19.35 9.28 -15.24
N ASP A 302 20.15 8.36 -15.75
CA ASP A 302 19.65 7.08 -16.25
C ASP A 302 18.85 6.31 -15.18
N GLY A 303 19.17 6.50 -13.90
CA GLY A 303 18.46 5.89 -12.78
C GLY A 303 17.04 6.45 -12.61
N LEU A 304 16.88 7.77 -12.70
CA LEU A 304 15.56 8.39 -12.60
C LEU A 304 14.69 8.03 -13.81
N VAL A 305 15.26 7.97 -15.01
CA VAL A 305 14.53 7.52 -16.21
C VAL A 305 14.03 6.08 -16.04
N ALA A 306 14.86 5.18 -15.51
CA ALA A 306 14.46 3.82 -15.20
C ALA A 306 13.31 3.76 -14.16
N ASP A 307 13.36 4.60 -13.12
CA ASP A 307 12.28 4.73 -12.14
C ASP A 307 10.95 5.14 -12.80
N LEU A 308 11.00 6.08 -13.76
CA LEU A 308 9.81 6.55 -14.47
C LEU A 308 9.20 5.49 -15.37
N TYR A 309 10.03 4.68 -16.04
CA TYR A 309 9.55 3.51 -16.78
C TYR A 309 8.88 2.48 -15.85
N ALA A 310 9.44 2.24 -14.68
CA ALA A 310 8.87 1.30 -13.71
C ALA A 310 7.55 1.80 -13.09
N LEU A 311 7.36 3.10 -12.99
CA LEU A 311 6.18 3.75 -12.40
C LEU A 311 5.02 3.95 -13.37
N ALA A 312 5.31 4.15 -14.67
CA ALA A 312 4.31 4.49 -15.67
C ALA A 312 3.32 3.35 -15.91
N ASP A 313 2.11 3.70 -16.34
CA ASP A 313 1.08 2.73 -16.77
C ASP A 313 1.13 2.46 -18.27
N ALA A 314 1.59 3.44 -19.07
CA ALA A 314 1.84 3.29 -20.50
C ALA A 314 2.89 4.30 -21.01
N MET A 315 3.62 3.91 -22.04
CA MET A 315 4.48 4.80 -22.81
C MET A 315 3.75 5.29 -24.06
N VAL A 316 3.85 6.60 -24.34
CA VAL A 316 3.27 7.24 -25.54
C VAL A 316 4.38 7.85 -26.38
N LEU A 317 4.47 7.45 -27.65
CA LEU A 317 5.53 7.89 -28.56
C LEU A 317 4.96 8.32 -29.92
N PRO A 318 4.41 9.57 -30.04
CA PRO A 318 3.69 10.04 -31.24
C PRO A 318 4.63 10.59 -32.33
N SER A 319 5.83 10.04 -32.47
CA SER A 319 6.86 10.54 -33.38
C SER A 319 6.41 10.49 -34.84
N SER A 320 6.72 11.54 -35.63
CA SER A 320 6.53 11.53 -37.09
C SER A 320 7.66 10.79 -37.84
N SER A 321 8.82 10.65 -37.21
CA SER A 321 9.95 9.86 -37.73
C SER A 321 10.87 9.43 -36.60
N GLU A 322 11.56 8.29 -36.80
CA GLU A 322 12.50 7.74 -35.81
C GLU A 322 13.60 6.94 -36.51
N GLY A 323 14.82 7.00 -35.97
CA GLY A 323 15.95 6.23 -36.50
C GLY A 323 15.98 4.78 -36.04
N PHE A 324 15.85 4.55 -34.73
CA PHE A 324 15.86 3.21 -34.15
C PHE A 324 14.67 2.95 -33.21
N GLY A 325 14.43 3.84 -32.26
CA GLY A 325 13.34 3.68 -31.30
C GLY A 325 13.78 3.06 -29.97
N LEU A 326 14.88 3.53 -29.37
CA LEU A 326 15.34 3.09 -28.05
C LEU A 326 14.22 3.05 -27.01
N PRO A 327 13.29 4.04 -26.93
CA PRO A 327 12.19 4.00 -25.98
C PRO A 327 11.31 2.75 -26.10
N ILE A 328 11.14 2.20 -27.29
CA ILE A 328 10.38 0.95 -27.51
C ILE A 328 11.05 -0.23 -26.77
N VAL A 329 12.37 -0.31 -26.87
CA VAL A 329 13.15 -1.40 -26.23
C VAL A 329 13.16 -1.22 -24.70
N GLU A 330 13.32 0.02 -24.23
CA GLU A 330 13.29 0.37 -22.81
C GLU A 330 11.92 0.07 -22.19
N ALA A 331 10.83 0.42 -22.87
CA ALA A 331 9.47 0.09 -22.44
C ALA A 331 9.23 -1.43 -22.39
N ALA A 332 9.72 -2.16 -23.39
CA ALA A 332 9.58 -3.62 -23.45
C ALA A 332 10.28 -4.33 -22.28
N VAL A 333 11.49 -3.89 -21.89
CA VAL A 333 12.21 -4.41 -20.72
C VAL A 333 11.39 -4.20 -19.44
N ASN A 334 10.70 -3.07 -19.31
CA ASN A 334 9.83 -2.74 -18.19
C ASN A 334 8.41 -3.33 -18.31
N ARG A 335 8.10 -4.09 -19.37
CA ARG A 335 6.77 -4.64 -19.65
C ARG A 335 5.67 -3.58 -19.68
N LEU A 336 6.05 -2.38 -20.07
CA LEU A 336 5.16 -1.22 -20.12
C LEU A 336 4.35 -1.27 -21.43
N PRO A 337 3.01 -1.09 -21.40
CA PRO A 337 2.20 -0.93 -22.59
C PRO A 337 2.74 0.20 -23.48
N ILE A 338 2.81 -0.06 -24.79
CA ILE A 338 3.41 0.84 -25.77
C ILE A 338 2.33 1.35 -26.70
N VAL A 339 2.15 2.66 -26.76
CA VAL A 339 1.32 3.35 -27.74
C VAL A 339 2.22 4.24 -28.59
N CYS A 340 2.31 3.98 -29.88
CA CYS A 340 3.24 4.72 -30.74
C CYS A 340 2.66 4.93 -32.14
N SER A 341 3.25 5.90 -32.86
CA SER A 341 2.94 6.11 -34.28
C SER A 341 3.21 4.85 -35.11
N ASP A 342 2.43 4.64 -36.15
CA ASP A 342 2.61 3.54 -37.11
C ASP A 342 3.81 3.79 -38.04
N LEU A 343 5.01 3.61 -37.49
CA LEU A 343 6.27 3.72 -38.22
C LEU A 343 6.86 2.34 -38.47
N ALA A 344 7.42 2.14 -39.66
CA ALA A 344 8.04 0.85 -40.03
C ALA A 344 9.12 0.40 -39.03
N VAL A 345 9.92 1.33 -38.49
CA VAL A 345 10.93 1.06 -37.47
C VAL A 345 10.31 0.57 -36.15
N PHE A 346 9.18 1.13 -35.73
CA PHE A 346 8.48 0.71 -34.53
C PHE A 346 7.82 -0.66 -34.69
N ARG A 347 7.21 -0.92 -35.87
CA ARG A 347 6.68 -2.24 -36.22
C ARG A 347 7.77 -3.32 -36.24
N SER A 348 8.94 -2.97 -36.74
CA SER A 348 10.09 -3.88 -36.78
C SER A 348 10.57 -4.27 -35.37
N LEU A 349 10.51 -3.35 -34.40
CA LEU A 349 10.95 -3.59 -33.03
C LEU A 349 9.88 -4.25 -32.15
N ALA A 350 8.67 -3.74 -32.18
CA ALA A 350 7.62 -4.14 -31.24
C ALA A 350 6.66 -5.18 -31.82
N GLY A 351 6.57 -5.35 -33.14
CA GLY A 351 5.65 -6.31 -33.77
C GLY A 351 4.21 -6.14 -33.25
N PRO A 352 3.56 -7.20 -32.77
CA PRO A 352 2.21 -7.12 -32.22
C PRO A 352 2.14 -6.63 -30.78
N ALA A 353 3.27 -6.31 -30.14
CA ALA A 353 3.33 -5.94 -28.73
C ALA A 353 3.05 -4.43 -28.46
N ALA A 354 2.77 -3.64 -29.49
CA ALA A 354 2.43 -2.23 -29.37
C ALA A 354 1.09 -1.91 -30.02
N THR A 355 0.40 -0.90 -29.49
CA THR A 355 -0.78 -0.30 -30.13
C THR A 355 -0.30 0.82 -31.04
N TYR A 356 -0.64 0.71 -32.32
CA TYR A 356 -0.18 1.64 -33.36
C TYR A 356 -1.25 2.65 -33.73
N VAL A 357 -0.85 3.91 -33.82
CA VAL A 357 -1.70 5.03 -34.20
C VAL A 357 -1.19 5.58 -35.55
N PRO A 358 -2.08 5.83 -36.54
CA PRO A 358 -1.65 6.42 -37.81
C PRO A 358 -0.86 7.74 -37.61
N VAL A 359 0.18 7.94 -38.41
CA VAL A 359 1.07 9.12 -38.26
C VAL A 359 0.30 10.44 -38.33
N GLU A 360 -0.73 10.52 -39.16
CA GLU A 360 -1.55 11.72 -39.38
C GLU A 360 -2.65 11.91 -38.32
N ALA A 361 -2.80 10.97 -37.39
CA ALA A 361 -3.84 11.00 -36.36
C ALA A 361 -3.59 12.12 -35.33
N ASP A 362 -4.66 12.53 -34.68
CA ASP A 362 -4.69 13.55 -33.65
C ASP A 362 -4.53 12.99 -32.22
N GLY A 363 -4.62 13.86 -31.22
CA GLY A 363 -4.51 13.47 -29.82
C GLY A 363 -5.67 12.60 -29.33
N GLU A 364 -6.87 12.68 -29.96
CA GLU A 364 -8.03 11.86 -29.59
C GLU A 364 -7.77 10.38 -29.93
N ALA A 365 -7.22 10.13 -31.13
CA ALA A 365 -6.83 8.76 -31.53
C ALA A 365 -5.76 8.16 -30.63
N TYR A 366 -4.83 8.97 -30.12
CA TYR A 366 -3.86 8.52 -29.10
C TYR A 366 -4.53 8.21 -27.76
N ALA A 367 -5.54 8.98 -27.36
CA ALA A 367 -6.31 8.69 -26.15
C ALA A 367 -7.05 7.33 -26.25
N ASP A 368 -7.70 7.06 -27.40
CA ASP A 368 -8.37 5.79 -27.67
C ASP A 368 -7.37 4.62 -27.62
N ALA A 369 -6.21 4.77 -28.26
CA ALA A 369 -5.15 3.77 -28.27
C ALA A 369 -4.56 3.52 -26.87
N ILE A 370 -4.46 4.54 -26.02
CA ILE A 370 -4.02 4.38 -24.62
C ILE A 370 -5.05 3.57 -23.83
N GLU A 371 -6.35 3.87 -23.96
CA GLU A 371 -7.41 3.10 -23.30
C GLU A 371 -7.42 1.65 -23.74
N GLU A 372 -7.27 1.39 -25.05
CA GLU A 372 -7.13 0.05 -25.60
C GLU A 372 -5.93 -0.71 -25.04
N ALA A 373 -4.74 -0.06 -25.05
CA ALA A 373 -3.51 -0.66 -24.54
C ALA A 373 -3.62 -1.03 -23.06
N LEU A 374 -4.25 -0.17 -22.25
CA LEU A 374 -4.46 -0.42 -20.83
C LEU A 374 -5.51 -1.52 -20.60
N ALA A 375 -6.58 -1.57 -21.41
CA ALA A 375 -7.63 -2.58 -21.31
C ALA A 375 -7.12 -3.98 -21.71
N THR A 376 -6.20 -4.04 -22.68
CA THR A 376 -5.56 -5.29 -23.14
C THR A 376 -4.40 -5.75 -22.26
N SER A 377 -4.00 -4.94 -21.26
CA SER A 377 -2.95 -5.25 -20.28
C SER A 377 -3.50 -5.27 -18.85
N PRO A 378 -4.22 -6.33 -18.41
CA PRO A 378 -4.83 -6.38 -17.07
C PRO A 378 -3.82 -6.20 -15.93
N ALA A 379 -2.58 -6.69 -16.12
CA ALA A 379 -1.51 -6.55 -15.13
C ALA A 379 -1.11 -5.09 -14.91
N SER A 380 -1.05 -4.28 -15.98
CA SER A 380 -0.74 -2.84 -15.89
C SER A 380 -1.88 -2.08 -15.23
N GLY A 381 -3.13 -2.41 -15.57
CA GLY A 381 -4.31 -1.84 -14.90
C GLY A 381 -4.33 -2.13 -13.40
N LEU A 382 -3.97 -3.37 -13.00
CA LEU A 382 -3.83 -3.74 -11.59
C LEU A 382 -2.65 -3.00 -10.92
N ALA A 383 -1.50 -2.87 -11.58
CA ALA A 383 -0.35 -2.15 -11.04
C ALA A 383 -0.68 -0.67 -10.76
N GLY A 384 -1.36 0.00 -11.69
CA GLY A 384 -1.86 1.37 -11.49
C GLY A 384 -2.83 1.46 -10.31
N ARG A 385 -3.76 0.51 -10.19
CA ARG A 385 -4.66 0.44 -9.04
C ARG A 385 -3.91 0.24 -7.72
N VAL A 386 -2.92 -0.67 -7.69
CA VAL A 386 -2.08 -0.92 -6.50
C VAL A 386 -1.34 0.35 -6.10
N ARG A 387 -0.78 1.08 -7.04
CA ARG A 387 -0.11 2.36 -6.79
C ARG A 387 -1.06 3.37 -6.12
N ARG A 388 -2.29 3.48 -6.61
CA ARG A 388 -3.28 4.45 -6.10
C ARG A 388 -3.89 4.06 -4.75
N GLU A 389 -4.17 2.79 -4.55
CA GLU A 389 -5.02 2.33 -3.44
C GLU A 389 -4.25 1.62 -2.34
N PHE A 390 -3.11 0.98 -2.65
CA PHE A 390 -2.40 0.07 -1.76
C PHE A 390 -0.97 0.48 -1.42
N ASP A 391 -0.53 1.71 -1.71
CA ASP A 391 0.76 2.21 -1.21
C ASP A 391 0.67 2.45 0.31
N TRP A 392 1.60 1.85 1.08
CA TRP A 392 1.66 2.02 2.53
C TRP A 392 1.70 3.48 2.98
N ARG A 393 2.39 4.36 2.28
CA ARG A 393 2.49 5.78 2.64
C ARG A 393 1.10 6.42 2.68
N ARG A 394 0.30 6.15 1.67
CA ARG A 394 -1.06 6.65 1.54
C ARG A 394 -2.00 6.02 2.58
N ILE A 395 -2.00 4.69 2.69
CA ILE A 395 -2.84 3.98 3.67
C ILE A 395 -2.54 4.46 5.09
N ILE A 396 -1.26 4.62 5.44
CA ILE A 396 -0.86 5.12 6.76
C ILE A 396 -1.38 6.52 6.98
N ALA A 397 -1.15 7.45 6.04
CA ALA A 397 -1.54 8.85 6.20
C ALA A 397 -3.06 9.04 6.25
N GLU A 398 -3.79 8.40 5.35
CA GLU A 398 -5.23 8.63 5.15
C GLU A 398 -6.12 7.72 6.00
N GLN A 399 -5.64 6.55 6.44
CA GLN A 399 -6.47 5.55 7.10
C GLN A 399 -5.93 5.09 8.45
N VAL A 400 -4.66 4.65 8.56
CA VAL A 400 -4.11 4.11 9.81
C VAL A 400 -3.99 5.19 10.88
N VAL A 401 -3.38 6.33 10.55
CA VAL A 401 -3.19 7.46 11.49
C VAL A 401 -4.55 7.96 12.02
N PRO A 402 -5.55 8.29 11.18
CA PRO A 402 -6.86 8.70 11.67
C PRO A 402 -7.59 7.61 12.46
N THR A 403 -7.38 6.33 12.13
CA THR A 403 -8.01 5.21 12.85
C THR A 403 -7.43 5.04 14.25
N ILE A 404 -6.13 5.22 14.42
CA ILE A 404 -5.45 4.98 15.71
C ILE A 404 -5.45 6.24 16.57
N LEU A 405 -5.16 7.41 16.00
CA LEU A 405 -4.97 8.65 16.75
C LEU A 405 -6.22 9.55 16.80
N GLY A 406 -7.17 9.35 15.90
CA GLY A 406 -8.48 10.04 15.89
C GLY A 406 -9.45 9.33 16.81
#